data_6b1d49a049b7273747095cfc3085a526
#
_entry.id   6b1d49a049b7273747095cfc3085a526
#
_cell.length_a   1.000
_cell.length_b   1.000
_cell.length_c   1.000
_cell.angle_alpha   90.00
_cell.angle_beta   90.00
_cell.angle_gamma   90.00
#
_symmetry.space_group_name_H-M   'P 1'
#
loop_
_entity.id
_entity.type
_entity.pdbx_description
1 polymer ?
#
loop_
_entity_poly.entity_id
_entity_poly.type
_entity_poly.pdbx_seq_one_letter_code
_entity_poly.pdbx_strand_id
1 'polypeptide(L)'
;MALISDSYDCAIVGGDFVTHEGPLTINITLLGHAKHDNIRYRFGSCLGDRIFVSGALGGSSHGSHLTFEPRIDLGLMLGRDPRVHAVTDITDGLVIDLFSLLSSDGFGATLIKADIPISKHLPHDHAAINAALYDGEDFELLFTASPDYAGHLQAQSSLVPITEIGYVTQNAEFLLTHETEETIQLDIYGYSH
;
A
#
# COMPACT_ATOMS: atom_id res chain seq x y z
N MET A 1 -23.67 5.01 3.95
CA MET A 1 -23.32 3.56 3.96
C MET A 1 -24.12 2.78 2.92
N ALA A 2 -25.45 2.79 2.89
CA ALA A 2 -26.24 1.99 1.92
C ALA A 2 -25.80 2.19 0.46
N LEU A 3 -25.65 3.42 -0.02
CA LEU A 3 -25.20 3.68 -1.40
C LEU A 3 -23.82 3.08 -1.72
N ILE A 4 -22.90 3.12 -0.77
CA ILE A 4 -21.55 2.56 -0.95
C ILE A 4 -21.63 1.04 -0.92
N SER A 5 -22.39 0.45 0.01
CA SER A 5 -22.54 -1.01 0.09
C SER A 5 -23.17 -1.59 -1.18
N ASP A 6 -24.16 -0.89 -1.74
CA ASP A 6 -24.80 -1.28 -3.00
C ASP A 6 -23.82 -1.22 -4.20
N SER A 7 -22.93 -0.20 -4.24
CA SER A 7 -21.95 -0.07 -5.34
C SER A 7 -20.89 -1.18 -5.35
N TYR A 8 -20.68 -1.85 -4.22
CA TYR A 8 -19.72 -2.97 -4.08
C TYR A 8 -20.41 -4.33 -3.88
N ASP A 9 -21.73 -4.42 -4.11
CA ASP A 9 -22.52 -5.66 -3.88
C ASP A 9 -22.26 -6.25 -2.46
N CYS A 10 -22.18 -5.39 -1.46
CA CYS A 10 -21.87 -5.73 -0.09
C CYS A 10 -23.06 -5.42 0.82
N ALA A 11 -23.86 -6.43 1.15
CA ALA A 11 -25.07 -6.26 1.94
C ALA A 11 -24.79 -5.84 3.40
N ILE A 12 -25.51 -4.85 3.90
CA ILE A 12 -25.53 -4.52 5.34
C ILE A 12 -26.40 -5.58 6.05
N VAL A 13 -25.79 -6.43 6.84
CA VAL A 13 -26.47 -7.56 7.49
C VAL A 13 -26.81 -7.33 8.95
N GLY A 14 -26.33 -6.26 9.55
CA GLY A 14 -26.62 -5.93 10.95
C GLY A 14 -25.90 -4.67 11.42
N GLY A 15 -26.19 -4.28 12.63
CA GLY A 15 -25.59 -3.15 13.33
C GLY A 15 -26.33 -2.85 14.61
N ASP A 16 -25.73 -2.03 15.46
CA ASP A 16 -26.30 -1.58 16.72
C ASP A 16 -25.93 -0.11 16.94
N PHE A 17 -26.77 0.57 17.76
CA PHE A 17 -26.55 1.95 18.19
C PHE A 17 -26.53 1.97 19.72
N VAL A 18 -25.45 2.46 20.26
CA VAL A 18 -25.32 2.67 21.70
C VAL A 18 -25.05 4.14 22.00
N THR A 19 -25.55 4.62 23.11
CA THR A 19 -25.28 5.98 23.59
C THR A 19 -24.16 5.94 24.61
N HIS A 20 -23.18 6.82 24.45
CA HIS A 20 -22.10 7.01 25.43
C HIS A 20 -21.74 8.49 25.57
N GLU A 21 -21.09 8.83 26.66
CA GLU A 21 -20.53 10.17 26.86
C GLU A 21 -19.15 10.24 26.20
N GLY A 22 -19.07 10.86 25.01
CA GLY A 22 -17.82 10.98 24.24
C GLY A 22 -18.06 11.36 22.78
N PRO A 23 -17.00 11.41 21.98
CA PRO A 23 -17.12 11.71 20.56
C PRO A 23 -17.86 10.60 19.81
N LEU A 24 -18.47 10.95 18.68
CA LEU A 24 -19.08 9.96 17.79
C LEU A 24 -18.06 8.90 17.38
N THR A 25 -18.36 7.65 17.66
CA THR A 25 -17.54 6.50 17.24
C THR A 25 -18.33 5.64 16.26
N ILE A 26 -17.71 5.31 15.15
CA ILE A 26 -18.27 4.41 14.13
C ILE A 26 -17.31 3.24 13.96
N ASN A 27 -17.81 2.03 14.19
CA ASN A 27 -17.06 0.80 13.93
C ASN A 27 -17.73 0.04 12.78
N ILE A 28 -16.94 -0.40 11.80
CA ILE A 28 -17.42 -1.17 10.65
C ILE A 28 -16.70 -2.51 10.63
N THR A 29 -17.47 -3.60 10.56
CA THR A 29 -16.94 -4.95 10.40
C THR A 29 -17.37 -5.49 9.05
N LEU A 30 -16.41 -5.93 8.23
CA LEU A 30 -16.64 -6.62 6.98
C LEU A 30 -16.39 -8.12 7.15
N LEU A 31 -17.32 -8.92 6.63
CA LEU A 31 -17.19 -10.39 6.58
C LEU A 31 -17.15 -10.81 5.12
N GLY A 32 -16.21 -11.67 4.78
CA GLY A 32 -16.04 -12.18 3.44
C GLY A 32 -15.45 -13.60 3.44
N HIS A 33 -15.36 -14.17 2.25
CA HIS A 33 -14.68 -15.44 2.05
C HIS A 33 -13.81 -15.40 0.80
N ALA A 34 -12.71 -16.13 0.84
CA ALA A 34 -11.82 -16.29 -0.30
C ALA A 34 -11.36 -17.75 -0.42
N LYS A 35 -10.95 -18.17 -1.61
CA LYS A 35 -10.22 -19.42 -1.76
C LYS A 35 -8.85 -19.26 -1.09
N HIS A 36 -8.43 -20.29 -0.34
CA HIS A 36 -7.17 -20.27 0.41
C HIS A 36 -5.98 -19.83 -0.45
N ASP A 37 -5.86 -20.35 -1.65
CA ASP A 37 -4.74 -20.09 -2.56
C ASP A 37 -4.75 -18.65 -3.14
N ASN A 38 -5.85 -17.92 -3.00
CA ASN A 38 -6.01 -16.54 -3.45
C ASN A 38 -5.76 -15.51 -2.33
N ILE A 39 -5.46 -15.97 -1.11
CA ILE A 39 -5.15 -15.09 0.00
C ILE A 39 -3.66 -14.71 -0.07
N ARG A 40 -3.37 -13.41 0.00
CA ARG A 40 -2.04 -12.88 0.20
C ARG A 40 -1.95 -12.27 1.59
N TYR A 41 -0.85 -12.53 2.25
CA TYR A 41 -0.60 -12.07 3.62
C TYR A 41 0.35 -10.87 3.61
N ARG A 42 0.50 -10.22 4.77
CA ARG A 42 1.53 -9.20 5.04
C ARG A 42 2.91 -9.79 5.32
N PHE A 43 3.14 -11.04 4.94
CA PHE A 43 4.41 -11.76 5.09
C PHE A 43 4.55 -12.77 3.95
N GLY A 44 5.75 -13.30 3.77
CA GLY A 44 6.07 -14.24 2.71
C GLY A 44 6.89 -13.63 1.58
N SER A 45 7.38 -12.39 1.76
CA SER A 45 8.33 -11.77 0.84
C SER A 45 9.60 -12.59 0.72
N CYS A 46 10.24 -12.55 -0.44
CA CYS A 46 11.49 -13.25 -0.72
C CYS A 46 12.61 -12.25 -0.98
N LEU A 47 13.85 -12.66 -0.65
CA LEU A 47 15.02 -11.87 -1.00
C LEU A 47 15.09 -11.61 -2.51
N GLY A 48 15.28 -10.35 -2.90
CA GLY A 48 15.36 -9.93 -4.29
C GLY A 48 14.00 -9.68 -4.97
N ASP A 49 12.89 -9.86 -4.26
CA ASP A 49 11.57 -9.44 -4.74
C ASP A 49 11.58 -7.97 -5.13
N ARG A 50 10.78 -7.62 -6.13
CA ARG A 50 10.50 -6.24 -6.48
C ARG A 50 9.35 -5.72 -5.62
N ILE A 51 9.44 -4.45 -5.27
CA ILE A 51 8.45 -3.73 -4.46
C ILE A 51 7.64 -2.83 -5.37
N PHE A 52 6.32 -2.95 -5.29
CA PHE A 52 5.38 -2.23 -6.13
C PHE A 52 4.37 -1.47 -5.29
N VAL A 53 3.92 -0.33 -5.82
CA VAL A 53 2.76 0.39 -5.30
C VAL A 53 1.75 0.66 -6.42
N SER A 54 0.48 0.71 -6.06
CA SER A 54 -0.57 1.20 -6.95
C SER A 54 -0.73 2.71 -6.83
N GLY A 55 -1.28 3.37 -7.86
CA GLY A 55 -1.67 4.76 -7.84
C GLY A 55 -0.52 5.75 -7.59
N ALA A 56 -0.77 6.75 -6.75
CA ALA A 56 0.18 7.80 -6.39
C ALA A 56 0.02 8.20 -4.92
N LEU A 57 1.11 8.53 -4.26
CA LEU A 57 1.22 8.65 -2.80
C LEU A 57 1.32 10.11 -2.33
N GLY A 58 1.02 10.35 -1.06
CA GLY A 58 1.12 11.64 -0.37
C GLY A 58 -0.05 12.60 -0.63
N GLY A 59 -1.13 12.11 -1.24
CA GLY A 59 -2.28 12.96 -1.57
C GLY A 59 -3.27 13.17 -0.42
N SER A 60 -3.14 12.49 0.69
CA SER A 60 -4.11 12.47 1.79
C SER A 60 -4.36 13.86 2.39
N SER A 61 -3.33 14.64 2.68
CA SER A 61 -3.43 16.01 3.19
C SER A 61 -4.22 16.97 2.26
N HIS A 62 -4.40 16.59 0.99
CA HIS A 62 -5.18 17.32 -0.01
C HIS A 62 -6.57 16.70 -0.24
N GLY A 63 -7.01 15.78 0.61
CA GLY A 63 -8.33 15.19 0.61
C GLY A 63 -8.50 13.93 -0.26
N SER A 64 -7.43 13.37 -0.82
CA SER A 64 -7.49 12.14 -1.62
C SER A 64 -8.09 10.97 -0.82
N HIS A 65 -7.80 10.91 0.49
CA HIS A 65 -8.35 9.91 1.41
C HIS A 65 -9.87 9.94 1.55
N LEU A 66 -10.52 11.06 1.22
CA LEU A 66 -12.00 11.19 1.28
C LEU A 66 -12.69 10.68 0.01
N THR A 67 -11.95 10.49 -1.06
CA THR A 67 -12.50 10.17 -2.40
C THR A 67 -11.81 8.99 -3.07
N PHE A 68 -11.01 8.23 -2.33
CA PHE A 68 -10.32 7.06 -2.89
C PHE A 68 -11.31 5.97 -3.30
N GLU A 69 -10.92 5.21 -4.31
CA GLU A 69 -11.63 4.01 -4.73
C GLU A 69 -10.83 2.77 -4.29
N PRO A 70 -11.43 1.86 -3.49
CA PRO A 70 -10.76 0.63 -3.07
C PRO A 70 -10.24 -0.17 -4.26
N ARG A 71 -9.00 -0.62 -4.19
CA ARG A 71 -8.31 -1.35 -5.29
C ARG A 71 -8.74 -2.83 -5.36
N ILE A 72 -10.05 -3.10 -5.35
CA ILE A 72 -10.63 -4.45 -5.26
C ILE A 72 -10.19 -5.33 -6.44
N ASP A 73 -10.35 -4.84 -7.67
CA ASP A 73 -10.01 -5.62 -8.87
C ASP A 73 -8.50 -5.93 -8.92
N LEU A 74 -7.66 -4.96 -8.54
CA LEU A 74 -6.23 -5.17 -8.41
C LEU A 74 -5.92 -6.20 -7.32
N GLY A 75 -6.51 -6.08 -6.14
CA GLY A 75 -6.35 -7.04 -5.05
C GLY A 75 -6.73 -8.47 -5.46
N LEU A 76 -7.85 -8.63 -6.19
CA LEU A 76 -8.28 -9.92 -6.72
C LEU A 76 -7.29 -10.48 -7.77
N MET A 77 -6.71 -9.62 -8.59
CA MET A 77 -5.69 -10.00 -9.58
C MET A 77 -4.41 -10.46 -8.88
N LEU A 78 -3.89 -9.65 -7.94
CA LEU A 78 -2.70 -9.98 -7.16
C LEU A 78 -2.87 -11.28 -6.37
N GLY A 79 -4.04 -11.50 -5.78
CA GLY A 79 -4.36 -12.73 -5.05
C GLY A 79 -4.27 -14.01 -5.89
N ARG A 80 -4.49 -13.93 -7.19
CA ARG A 80 -4.47 -15.09 -8.11
C ARG A 80 -3.09 -15.39 -8.70
N ASP A 81 -2.16 -14.44 -8.64
CA ASP A 81 -0.83 -14.61 -9.25
C ASP A 81 0.17 -15.16 -8.24
N PRO A 82 0.69 -16.39 -8.42
CA PRO A 82 1.61 -17.01 -7.47
C PRO A 82 2.97 -16.31 -7.37
N ARG A 83 3.28 -15.39 -8.26
CA ARG A 83 4.50 -14.58 -8.21
C ARG A 83 4.40 -13.41 -7.25
N VAL A 84 3.19 -13.06 -6.82
CA VAL A 84 2.95 -12.07 -5.77
C VAL A 84 3.07 -12.75 -4.43
N HIS A 85 4.00 -12.30 -3.59
CA HIS A 85 4.36 -12.99 -2.37
C HIS A 85 3.70 -12.38 -1.13
N ALA A 86 3.71 -11.05 -0.98
CA ALA A 86 3.07 -10.36 0.13
C ALA A 86 2.33 -9.11 -0.36
N VAL A 87 1.21 -8.77 0.31
CA VAL A 87 0.38 -7.61 -0.03
C VAL A 87 -0.12 -6.95 1.25
N THR A 88 -0.11 -5.63 1.28
CA THR A 88 -0.79 -4.77 2.27
C THR A 88 -1.35 -3.54 1.57
N ASP A 89 -2.10 -2.74 2.29
CA ASP A 89 -2.46 -1.37 1.91
C ASP A 89 -1.49 -0.37 2.56
N ILE A 90 -1.50 0.87 2.08
CA ILE A 90 -0.75 2.00 2.66
C ILE A 90 -1.74 2.83 3.46
N THR A 91 -1.71 2.65 4.79
CA THR A 91 -2.58 3.35 5.76
C THR A 91 -1.79 4.28 6.67
N ASP A 92 -0.66 3.83 7.17
CA ASP A 92 0.15 4.60 8.14
C ASP A 92 1.33 5.32 7.47
N GLY A 93 1.59 5.01 6.20
CA GLY A 93 2.64 5.57 5.36
C GLY A 93 3.50 4.50 4.71
N LEU A 94 4.03 4.81 3.53
CA LEU A 94 4.80 3.84 2.73
C LEU A 94 5.91 3.15 3.54
N VAL A 95 6.68 3.91 4.32
CA VAL A 95 7.85 3.37 5.03
C VAL A 95 7.44 2.42 6.15
N ILE A 96 6.46 2.80 6.98
CA ILE A 96 6.02 1.98 8.11
C ILE A 96 5.25 0.74 7.64
N ASP A 97 4.44 0.86 6.58
CA ASP A 97 3.70 -0.28 6.04
C ASP A 97 4.64 -1.25 5.31
N LEU A 98 5.69 -0.74 4.62
CA LEU A 98 6.74 -1.58 4.04
C LEU A 98 7.57 -2.28 5.14
N PHE A 99 7.89 -1.59 6.24
CA PHE A 99 8.53 -2.22 7.39
C PHE A 99 7.66 -3.35 7.95
N SER A 100 6.35 -3.11 8.10
CA SER A 100 5.41 -4.12 8.60
C SER A 100 5.32 -5.33 7.65
N LEU A 101 5.44 -5.10 6.33
CA LEU A 101 5.40 -6.14 5.30
C LEU A 101 6.64 -7.04 5.32
N LEU A 102 7.83 -6.51 5.65
CA LEU A 102 9.12 -7.20 5.52
C LEU A 102 9.73 -7.67 6.84
N SER A 103 9.40 -7.02 7.95
CA SER A 103 10.07 -7.25 9.24
C SER A 103 9.88 -8.65 9.80
N SER A 104 8.71 -9.27 9.59
CA SER A 104 8.44 -10.64 10.03
C SER A 104 9.28 -11.68 9.27
N ASP A 105 9.70 -11.37 8.05
CA ASP A 105 10.56 -12.22 7.22
C ASP A 105 12.06 -11.91 7.44
N GLY A 106 12.37 -10.86 8.23
CA GLY A 106 13.74 -10.46 8.58
C GLY A 106 14.45 -9.70 7.46
N PHE A 107 13.72 -9.14 6.51
CA PHE A 107 14.25 -8.41 5.36
C PHE A 107 14.18 -6.89 5.56
N GLY A 108 14.98 -6.18 4.77
CA GLY A 108 14.89 -4.75 4.56
C GLY A 108 14.56 -4.41 3.11
N ALA A 109 14.68 -3.15 2.75
CA ALA A 109 14.36 -2.67 1.43
C ALA A 109 15.30 -1.56 0.95
N THR A 110 15.48 -1.48 -0.35
CA THR A 110 16.02 -0.29 -1.02
C THR A 110 14.94 0.27 -1.95
N LEU A 111 14.52 1.50 -1.67
CA LEU A 111 13.59 2.27 -2.50
C LEU A 111 14.38 3.18 -3.43
N ILE A 112 13.87 3.38 -4.64
CA ILE A 112 14.43 4.28 -5.66
C ILE A 112 13.59 5.55 -5.67
N LYS A 113 14.15 6.66 -5.21
CA LYS A 113 13.42 7.93 -5.04
C LYS A 113 12.73 8.40 -6.31
N ALA A 114 13.38 8.26 -7.45
CA ALA A 114 12.86 8.71 -8.75
C ALA A 114 11.62 7.92 -9.20
N ASP A 115 11.45 6.70 -8.69
CA ASP A 115 10.37 5.80 -9.07
C ASP A 115 9.16 5.90 -8.13
N ILE A 116 9.24 6.64 -7.02
CA ILE A 116 8.11 6.81 -6.12
C ILE A 116 7.04 7.69 -6.77
N PRO A 117 5.83 7.17 -7.03
CA PRO A 117 4.78 7.92 -7.70
C PRO A 117 4.13 8.93 -6.74
N ILE A 118 4.47 10.20 -6.93
CA ILE A 118 3.97 11.31 -6.10
C ILE A 118 2.64 11.82 -6.65
N SER A 119 1.69 12.10 -5.73
CA SER A 119 0.40 12.68 -6.08
C SER A 119 0.55 14.01 -6.83
N LYS A 120 -0.20 14.17 -7.92
CA LYS A 120 -0.25 15.39 -8.73
C LYS A 120 -0.71 16.64 -7.97
N HIS A 121 -1.29 16.46 -6.79
CA HIS A 121 -1.75 17.55 -5.92
C HIS A 121 -0.62 18.16 -5.10
N LEU A 122 0.53 17.50 -5.05
CA LEU A 122 1.72 17.98 -4.34
C LEU A 122 2.65 18.78 -5.26
N PRO A 123 3.34 19.80 -4.74
CA PRO A 123 4.43 20.45 -5.46
C PRO A 123 5.58 19.46 -5.69
N HIS A 124 6.34 19.64 -6.77
CA HIS A 124 7.52 18.80 -7.04
C HIS A 124 8.74 19.30 -6.24
N ASP A 125 8.74 19.06 -4.93
CA ASP A 125 9.81 19.46 -4.02
C ASP A 125 10.12 18.35 -2.97
N HIS A 126 11.02 18.69 -2.03
CA HIS A 126 11.36 17.75 -0.96
C HIS A 126 10.19 17.43 -0.02
N ALA A 127 9.22 18.34 0.14
CA ALA A 127 8.06 18.09 0.98
C ALA A 127 7.15 17.00 0.35
N ALA A 128 7.06 16.97 -0.97
CA ALA A 128 6.26 15.98 -1.68
C ALA A 128 6.77 14.54 -1.50
N ILE A 129 8.09 14.32 -1.54
CA ILE A 129 8.64 12.98 -1.29
C ILE A 129 8.43 12.56 0.17
N ASN A 130 8.57 13.48 1.12
CA ASN A 130 8.31 13.18 2.52
C ASN A 130 6.83 12.83 2.74
N ALA A 131 5.90 13.57 2.11
CA ALA A 131 4.48 13.25 2.15
C ALA A 131 4.20 11.84 1.59
N ALA A 132 4.78 11.49 0.44
CA ALA A 132 4.62 10.16 -0.15
C ALA A 132 5.22 9.03 0.70
N LEU A 133 6.25 9.32 1.51
CA LEU A 133 6.88 8.32 2.38
C LEU A 133 6.14 8.13 3.72
N TYR A 134 5.54 9.21 4.29
CA TYR A 134 5.19 9.22 5.71
C TYR A 134 3.78 9.70 6.06
N ASP A 135 3.06 10.42 5.16
CA ASP A 135 1.76 11.02 5.55
C ASP A 135 0.66 9.98 5.79
N GLY A 136 0.71 8.83 5.11
CA GLY A 136 -0.30 7.79 5.23
C GLY A 136 -1.66 8.16 4.62
N GLU A 137 -2.67 7.32 4.89
CA GLU A 137 -4.05 7.43 4.38
C GLU A 137 -4.14 7.51 2.84
N ASP A 138 -3.16 6.90 2.13
CA ASP A 138 -3.18 6.83 0.66
C ASP A 138 -4.14 5.74 0.16
N PHE A 139 -4.35 4.69 0.95
CA PHE A 139 -5.22 3.53 0.65
C PHE A 139 -4.91 2.87 -0.70
N GLU A 140 -3.65 2.94 -1.11
CA GLU A 140 -3.10 2.23 -2.25
C GLU A 140 -2.54 0.87 -1.81
N LEU A 141 -2.36 -0.05 -2.75
CA LEU A 141 -1.76 -1.35 -2.46
C LEU A 141 -0.24 -1.28 -2.55
N LEU A 142 0.43 -1.84 -1.54
CA LEU A 142 1.85 -2.11 -1.48
C LEU A 142 2.07 -3.62 -1.53
N PHE A 143 2.91 -4.10 -2.43
CA PHE A 143 3.14 -5.53 -2.56
C PHE A 143 4.55 -5.87 -3.03
N THR A 144 4.95 -7.12 -2.73
CA THR A 144 6.20 -7.71 -3.24
C THR A 144 5.90 -8.83 -4.21
N ALA A 145 6.73 -8.93 -5.24
CA ALA A 145 6.60 -9.99 -6.22
C ALA A 145 7.97 -10.38 -6.78
N SER A 146 8.03 -11.58 -7.37
CA SER A 146 9.24 -12.08 -8.02
C SER A 146 9.74 -11.14 -9.12
N PRO A 147 11.07 -11.08 -9.40
CA PRO A 147 11.67 -10.14 -10.34
C PRO A 147 11.11 -10.21 -11.78
N ASP A 148 10.59 -11.35 -12.20
CA ASP A 148 9.99 -11.56 -13.51
C ASP A 148 8.54 -11.02 -13.62
N TYR A 149 7.94 -10.59 -12.50
CA TYR A 149 6.58 -10.06 -12.48
C TYR A 149 6.44 -8.72 -13.19
N ALA A 150 7.45 -7.87 -13.15
CA ALA A 150 7.43 -6.54 -13.77
C ALA A 150 7.04 -6.55 -15.27
N GLY A 151 7.51 -7.55 -16.02
CA GLY A 151 7.16 -7.74 -17.42
C GLY A 151 5.68 -8.07 -17.68
N HIS A 152 4.98 -8.63 -16.70
CA HIS A 152 3.56 -8.96 -16.78
C HIS A 152 2.64 -7.78 -16.43
N LEU A 153 3.08 -6.89 -15.56
CA LEU A 153 2.33 -5.70 -15.14
C LEU A 153 2.05 -4.76 -16.32
N GLN A 154 3.01 -4.58 -17.20
CA GLN A 154 2.85 -3.72 -18.39
C GLN A 154 1.71 -4.19 -19.30
N ALA A 155 1.37 -5.47 -19.29
CA ALA A 155 0.26 -6.04 -20.07
C ALA A 155 -1.11 -5.91 -19.39
N GLN A 156 -1.15 -5.60 -18.09
CA GLN A 156 -2.38 -5.61 -17.26
C GLN A 156 -2.76 -4.23 -16.70
N SER A 157 -2.02 -3.17 -16.99
CA SER A 157 -2.14 -1.83 -16.38
C SER A 157 -3.40 -1.04 -16.79
N SER A 158 -4.50 -1.71 -17.18
CA SER A 158 -5.76 -1.05 -17.52
C SER A 158 -6.57 -0.59 -16.31
N LEU A 159 -6.28 -1.09 -15.09
CA LEU A 159 -7.10 -0.84 -13.90
C LEU A 159 -6.61 0.39 -13.12
N VAL A 160 -5.35 0.40 -12.73
CA VAL A 160 -4.69 1.49 -12.01
C VAL A 160 -3.20 1.46 -12.33
N PRO A 161 -2.48 2.59 -12.39
CA PRO A 161 -1.03 2.59 -12.52
C PRO A 161 -0.38 1.77 -11.41
N ILE A 162 0.58 0.92 -11.75
CA ILE A 162 1.40 0.17 -10.81
C ILE A 162 2.85 0.52 -11.10
N THR A 163 3.56 0.93 -10.06
CA THR A 163 4.95 1.39 -10.18
C THR A 163 5.85 0.49 -9.35
N GLU A 164 6.92 -0.03 -9.95
CA GLU A 164 8.03 -0.63 -9.22
C GLU A 164 8.84 0.49 -8.57
N ILE A 165 9.00 0.42 -7.24
CA ILE A 165 9.64 1.48 -6.46
C ILE A 165 10.94 1.03 -5.77
N GLY A 166 11.32 -0.24 -5.89
CA GLY A 166 12.51 -0.76 -5.24
C GLY A 166 12.55 -2.28 -5.17
N TYR A 167 13.35 -2.79 -4.25
CA TYR A 167 13.56 -4.23 -4.09
C TYR A 167 13.87 -4.61 -2.64
N VAL A 168 13.61 -5.89 -2.31
CA VAL A 168 13.82 -6.50 -0.99
C VAL A 168 15.30 -6.89 -0.83
N THR A 169 15.87 -6.54 0.33
CA THR A 169 17.29 -6.78 0.68
C THR A 169 17.44 -7.70 1.87
N GLN A 170 18.62 -8.36 1.97
CA GLN A 170 18.95 -9.27 3.08
C GLN A 170 19.11 -8.53 4.41
N ASN A 171 19.66 -7.32 4.38
CA ASN A 171 19.87 -6.52 5.59
C ASN A 171 18.55 -5.88 6.00
N ALA A 172 18.21 -5.92 7.29
CA ALA A 172 16.98 -5.31 7.83
C ALA A 172 17.07 -3.77 7.90
N GLU A 173 17.65 -3.15 6.86
CA GLU A 173 17.77 -1.71 6.69
C GLU A 173 16.80 -1.23 5.63
N PHE A 174 16.23 -0.05 5.82
CA PHE A 174 15.35 0.60 4.86
C PHE A 174 16.06 1.81 4.29
N LEU A 175 16.34 1.78 3.01
CA LEU A 175 17.19 2.73 2.32
C LEU A 175 16.43 3.43 1.19
N LEU A 176 16.72 4.71 0.99
CA LEU A 176 16.27 5.49 -0.16
C LEU A 176 17.49 5.89 -0.99
N THR A 177 17.54 5.46 -2.25
CA THR A 177 18.61 5.81 -3.18
C THR A 177 18.22 6.95 -4.09
N HIS A 178 19.18 7.83 -4.39
CA HIS A 178 19.09 8.87 -5.39
C HIS A 178 19.85 8.48 -6.67
N GLU A 179 19.57 9.15 -7.78
CA GLU A 179 20.28 8.95 -9.05
C GLU A 179 21.80 9.19 -8.95
N THR A 180 22.24 9.96 -7.95
CA THR A 180 23.66 10.31 -7.69
C THR A 180 24.39 9.31 -6.80
N GLU A 181 23.85 8.09 -6.59
CA GLU A 181 24.35 7.06 -5.68
C GLU A 181 24.34 7.45 -4.18
N GLU A 182 23.81 8.59 -3.82
CA GLU A 182 23.60 8.94 -2.43
C GLU A 182 22.46 8.09 -1.85
N THR A 183 22.77 7.35 -0.78
CA THR A 183 21.81 6.49 -0.10
C THR A 183 21.53 7.06 1.28
N ILE A 184 20.26 7.22 1.60
CA ILE A 184 19.78 7.72 2.89
C ILE A 184 19.07 6.60 3.61
N GLN A 185 19.39 6.38 4.87
CA GLN A 185 18.62 5.48 5.73
C GLN A 185 17.29 6.14 6.08
N LEU A 186 16.21 5.39 5.92
CA LEU A 186 14.86 5.84 6.24
C LEU A 186 14.57 5.58 7.73
N ASP A 187 14.02 6.56 8.39
CA ASP A 187 13.49 6.42 9.74
C ASP A 187 12.13 5.69 9.70
N ILE A 188 11.94 4.68 10.56
CA ILE A 188 10.72 3.88 10.59
C ILE A 188 9.70 4.59 11.47
N TYR A 189 8.89 5.43 10.87
CA TYR A 189 7.71 6.05 11.48
C TYR A 189 6.62 6.28 10.43
N GLY A 190 5.43 6.64 10.87
CA GLY A 190 4.31 6.92 10.01
C GLY A 190 3.30 7.82 10.71
N TYR A 191 2.10 7.94 10.14
CA TYR A 191 1.01 8.71 10.70
C TYR A 191 0.63 8.15 12.09
N SER A 192 0.40 9.06 13.03
CA SER A 192 -0.05 8.74 14.39
C SER A 192 -1.47 9.26 14.59
N HIS A 193 -2.39 8.35 14.82
CA HIS A 193 -3.80 8.64 15.10
C HIS A 193 -4.01 9.24 16.48
#